data_7f035a36d22ab632173a97f88776fbca
#
_entry.id   7f035a36d22ab632173a97f88776fbca
#
_cell.length_a   1.000
_cell.length_b   1.000
_cell.length_c   1.000
_cell.angle_alpha   90.00
_cell.angle_beta   90.00
_cell.angle_gamma   90.00
#
_symmetry.space_group_name_H-M   'P 1'
#
loop_
_entity.id
_entity.type
_entity.pdbx_description
1 polymer ?
#
loop_
_entity_poly.entity_id
_entity_poly.type
_entity_poly.pdbx_seq_one_letter_code
_entity_poly.pdbx_strand_id
1 'polypeptide(L)'
;MFYAKGNYFSYTGANLKVGTLVYPAPEPGHAGLGTHLTLDLSGRIKFGPDVEWVDSPHDLAVNESRLAQTVREVKKYLPGLDETLMLPDYAGIRPKLGKQGAVAQGKGFVDFLIQKEEGYQGWINLLNIESPGLTSSLAIAEKVRMLLYT
;
A
#
# COMPACT_ATOMS: atom_id res chain seq x y z
N MET A 1 4.28 15.38 7.16
CA MET A 1 3.58 14.21 6.62
C MET A 1 4.00 14.04 5.18
N PHE A 2 4.21 12.82 4.73
CA PHE A 2 4.58 12.49 3.34
C PHE A 2 3.44 11.72 2.69
N TYR A 3 3.28 11.85 1.39
CA TYR A 3 2.20 11.22 0.65
C TYR A 3 2.76 10.21 -0.34
N ALA A 4 2.52 8.93 -0.07
CA ALA A 4 2.92 7.84 -0.94
C ALA A 4 1.74 7.42 -1.83
N LYS A 5 1.74 7.89 -3.07
CA LYS A 5 0.75 7.48 -4.07
C LYS A 5 1.10 6.09 -4.60
N GLY A 6 0.11 5.23 -4.68
CA GLY A 6 0.19 3.94 -5.32
C GLY A 6 -0.68 3.91 -6.56
N ASN A 7 -0.10 3.68 -7.72
CA ASN A 7 -0.82 3.54 -8.97
C ASN A 7 -1.22 2.09 -9.20
N TYR A 8 -2.41 1.87 -9.74
CA TYR A 8 -2.93 0.55 -10.10
C TYR A 8 -3.28 0.49 -11.58
N PHE A 9 -3.02 -0.66 -12.17
CA PHE A 9 -3.31 -0.96 -13.56
C PHE A 9 -4.16 -2.22 -13.64
N SER A 10 -5.25 -2.17 -14.40
CA SER A 10 -6.12 -3.32 -14.65
C SER A 10 -5.66 -4.11 -15.85
N TYR A 11 -5.94 -5.41 -15.87
CA TYR A 11 -5.68 -6.30 -16.99
C TYR A 11 -6.98 -6.71 -17.66
N THR A 12 -7.08 -6.47 -18.97
CA THR A 12 -8.29 -6.71 -19.75
C THR A 12 -8.28 -8.03 -20.52
N GLY A 13 -7.15 -8.75 -20.47
CA GLY A 13 -7.00 -10.04 -21.16
C GLY A 13 -7.73 -11.19 -20.46
N ALA A 14 -8.22 -12.13 -21.24
CA ALA A 14 -8.86 -13.36 -20.77
C ALA A 14 -7.90 -14.57 -20.70
N ASN A 15 -6.65 -14.41 -21.13
CA ASN A 15 -5.66 -15.48 -21.24
C ASN A 15 -5.00 -15.83 -19.89
N LEU A 16 -5.05 -14.92 -18.91
CA LEU A 16 -4.54 -15.18 -17.57
C LEU A 16 -5.67 -15.67 -16.67
N LYS A 17 -5.51 -16.90 -16.16
CA LYS A 17 -6.44 -17.49 -15.19
C LYS A 17 -5.72 -17.59 -13.85
N VAL A 18 -5.89 -16.57 -13.03
CA VAL A 18 -5.33 -16.49 -11.68
C VAL A 18 -6.47 -16.43 -10.69
N GLY A 19 -6.51 -17.37 -9.76
CA GLY A 19 -7.55 -17.45 -8.71
C GLY A 19 -7.07 -17.05 -7.33
N THR A 20 -5.87 -16.46 -7.22
CA THR A 20 -5.27 -16.06 -5.93
C THR A 20 -4.49 -14.77 -6.07
N LEU A 21 -4.22 -14.12 -4.93
CA LEU A 21 -3.35 -12.96 -4.87
C LEU A 21 -1.89 -13.41 -4.97
N VAL A 22 -1.05 -12.65 -5.67
CA VAL A 22 0.39 -12.93 -5.77
C VAL A 22 1.16 -11.70 -5.28
N TYR A 23 1.93 -11.89 -4.23
CA TYR A 23 2.76 -10.87 -3.63
C TYR A 23 4.22 -11.28 -3.80
N PRO A 24 5.02 -10.55 -4.61
CA PRO A 24 6.44 -10.82 -4.72
C PRO A 24 7.12 -10.56 -3.37
N ALA A 25 8.21 -11.28 -3.10
CA ALA A 25 9.02 -11.01 -1.93
C ALA A 25 9.58 -9.56 -2.00
N PRO A 26 9.55 -8.80 -0.91
CA PRO A 26 10.10 -7.46 -0.89
C PRO A 26 11.61 -7.47 -1.20
N GLU A 27 12.05 -6.59 -2.10
CA GLU A 27 13.48 -6.39 -2.33
C GLU A 27 14.08 -5.58 -1.17
N PRO A 28 15.26 -5.98 -0.65
CA PRO A 28 15.93 -5.23 0.42
C PRO A 28 16.19 -3.77 0.01
N GLY A 29 15.83 -2.82 0.88
CA GLY A 29 16.07 -1.39 0.66
C GLY A 29 14.99 -0.64 -0.14
N HIS A 30 13.98 -1.32 -0.66
CA HIS A 30 12.87 -0.66 -1.34
C HIS A 30 11.74 -0.26 -0.37
N ALA A 31 11.21 0.94 -0.53
CA ALA A 31 10.14 1.49 0.33
C ALA A 31 8.76 0.87 0.09
N GLY A 32 8.62 -0.08 -0.83
CA GLY A 32 7.36 -0.71 -1.21
C GLY A 32 7.39 -2.24 -1.08
N LEU A 33 6.19 -2.84 -1.03
CA LEU A 33 6.01 -4.29 -0.97
C LEU A 33 6.13 -4.99 -2.34
N GLY A 34 6.61 -4.28 -3.38
CA GLY A 34 6.58 -4.74 -4.77
C GLY A 34 5.21 -4.56 -5.43
N THR A 35 5.15 -4.78 -6.73
CA THR A 35 3.89 -4.71 -7.49
C THR A 35 3.15 -6.03 -7.36
N HIS A 36 2.02 -6.01 -6.66
CA HIS A 36 1.19 -7.19 -6.42
C HIS A 36 0.28 -7.49 -7.61
N LEU A 37 -0.11 -8.76 -7.75
CA LEU A 37 -1.30 -9.15 -8.50
C LEU A 37 -2.45 -9.29 -7.50
N THR A 38 -3.52 -8.54 -7.70
CA THR A 38 -4.73 -8.60 -6.89
C THR A 38 -5.94 -8.88 -7.76
N LEU A 39 -7.02 -9.34 -7.15
CA LEU A 39 -8.30 -9.57 -7.80
C LEU A 39 -9.34 -8.65 -7.20
N ASP A 40 -10.13 -7.98 -8.03
CA ASP A 40 -11.30 -7.27 -7.54
C ASP A 40 -12.47 -8.25 -7.24
N LEU A 41 -13.56 -7.73 -6.70
CA LEU A 41 -14.72 -8.55 -6.31
C LEU A 41 -15.40 -9.26 -7.51
N SER A 42 -15.14 -8.82 -8.73
CA SER A 42 -15.60 -9.51 -9.96
C SER A 42 -14.56 -10.46 -10.54
N GLY A 43 -13.41 -10.65 -9.88
CA GLY A 43 -12.34 -11.53 -10.31
C GLY A 43 -11.42 -10.91 -11.37
N ARG A 44 -11.51 -9.60 -11.65
CA ARG A 44 -10.61 -8.94 -12.60
C ARG A 44 -9.23 -8.75 -11.97
N ILE A 45 -8.21 -9.02 -12.77
CA ILE A 45 -6.81 -8.88 -12.36
C ILE A 45 -6.42 -7.40 -12.35
N LYS A 46 -5.75 -6.99 -11.27
CA LYS A 46 -5.13 -5.68 -11.11
C LYS A 46 -3.70 -5.83 -10.62
N PHE A 47 -2.84 -4.95 -11.09
CA PHE A 47 -1.44 -4.88 -10.69
C PHE A 47 -1.16 -3.57 -9.98
N GLY A 48 -0.49 -3.65 -8.84
CA GLY A 48 -0.18 -2.50 -8.01
C GLY A 48 -0.20 -2.84 -6.51
N PRO A 49 0.03 -1.85 -5.67
CA PRO A 49 0.49 -0.52 -6.04
C PRO A 49 1.98 -0.48 -6.37
N ASP A 50 2.41 0.55 -7.08
CA ASP A 50 3.77 1.05 -7.01
C ASP A 50 3.93 2.06 -5.85
N VAL A 51 5.05 2.78 -5.79
CA VAL A 51 5.26 3.88 -4.84
C VAL A 51 5.74 5.10 -5.59
N GLU A 52 4.95 6.17 -5.54
CA GLU A 52 5.26 7.48 -6.07
C GLU A 52 5.07 8.53 -4.96
N TRP A 53 6.11 9.28 -4.65
CA TRP A 53 6.01 10.37 -3.68
C TRP A 53 5.42 11.61 -4.34
N VAL A 54 4.34 12.14 -3.76
CA VAL A 54 3.63 13.33 -4.25
C VAL A 54 3.51 14.38 -3.16
N ASP A 55 3.32 15.63 -3.56
CA ASP A 55 3.25 16.76 -2.61
C ASP A 55 1.84 17.04 -2.13
N SER A 56 0.82 16.52 -2.83
CA SER A 56 -0.58 16.75 -2.51
C SER A 56 -1.29 15.46 -2.11
N PRO A 57 -2.08 15.45 -1.00
CA PRO A 57 -2.94 14.32 -0.66
C PRO A 57 -4.13 14.13 -1.62
N HIS A 58 -4.33 15.05 -2.56
CA HIS A 58 -5.43 15.03 -3.52
C HIS A 58 -4.99 14.65 -4.95
N ASP A 59 -3.70 14.35 -5.15
CA ASP A 59 -3.19 13.89 -6.45
C ASP A 59 -3.53 12.40 -6.65
N LEU A 60 -4.77 12.12 -7.03
CA LEU A 60 -5.31 10.79 -7.30
C LEU A 60 -5.30 10.42 -8.79
N ALA A 61 -4.71 11.25 -9.65
CA ALA A 61 -4.54 10.90 -11.06
C ALA A 61 -3.54 9.75 -11.19
N VAL A 62 -3.88 8.74 -11.99
CA VAL A 62 -2.95 7.64 -12.29
C VAL A 62 -1.81 8.20 -13.15
N ASN A 63 -0.59 7.92 -12.73
CA ASN A 63 0.58 8.28 -13.52
C ASN A 63 0.89 7.17 -14.55
N GLU A 64 0.42 7.36 -15.78
CA GLU A 64 0.57 6.38 -16.85
C GLU A 64 2.03 6.09 -17.20
N SER A 65 2.96 7.03 -16.96
CA SER A 65 4.39 6.81 -17.22
C SER A 65 4.98 5.67 -16.37
N ARG A 66 4.28 5.30 -15.29
CA ARG A 66 4.66 4.21 -14.38
C ARG A 66 4.31 2.82 -14.93
N LEU A 67 3.49 2.73 -15.99
CA LEU A 67 3.06 1.46 -16.58
C LEU A 67 4.26 0.60 -17.01
N ALA A 68 5.22 1.18 -17.70
CA ALA A 68 6.39 0.44 -18.18
C ALA A 68 7.23 -0.18 -17.04
N GLN A 69 7.32 0.48 -15.89
CA GLN A 69 7.97 -0.07 -14.70
C GLN A 69 7.13 -1.19 -14.10
N THR A 70 5.82 -0.99 -13.96
CA THR A 70 4.88 -2.01 -13.47
C THR A 70 4.96 -3.28 -14.30
N VAL A 71 4.97 -3.16 -15.62
CA VAL A 71 5.13 -4.31 -16.54
C VAL A 71 6.42 -5.08 -16.27
N ARG A 72 7.55 -4.38 -16.12
CA ARG A 72 8.83 -5.04 -15.81
C ARG A 72 8.79 -5.82 -14.50
N GLU A 73 8.19 -5.23 -13.46
CA GLU A 73 8.08 -5.91 -12.15
C GLU A 73 7.16 -7.12 -12.22
N VAL A 74 6.02 -7.00 -12.89
CA VAL A 74 5.06 -8.10 -13.03
C VAL A 74 5.63 -9.24 -13.87
N LYS A 75 6.36 -8.96 -14.95
CA LYS A 75 6.98 -9.98 -15.80
C LYS A 75 8.03 -10.82 -15.08
N LYS A 76 8.57 -10.38 -13.93
CA LYS A 76 9.47 -11.20 -13.10
C LYS A 76 8.78 -12.46 -12.57
N TYR A 77 7.50 -12.40 -12.22
CA TYR A 77 6.73 -13.52 -11.69
C TYR A 77 5.61 -14.02 -12.63
N LEU A 78 5.26 -13.22 -13.64
CA LEU A 78 4.24 -13.55 -14.65
C LEU A 78 4.77 -13.25 -16.06
N PRO A 79 5.72 -14.07 -16.57
CA PRO A 79 6.41 -13.79 -17.83
C PRO A 79 5.47 -13.79 -19.05
N GLY A 80 4.32 -14.47 -18.97
CA GLY A 80 3.31 -14.51 -20.02
C GLY A 80 2.36 -13.32 -20.08
N LEU A 81 2.65 -12.24 -19.31
CA LEU A 81 1.84 -11.02 -19.34
C LEU A 81 1.89 -10.35 -20.71
N ASP A 82 0.71 -10.13 -21.32
CA ASP A 82 0.55 -9.25 -22.48
C ASP A 82 0.37 -7.80 -22.00
N GLU A 83 1.41 -7.01 -22.09
CA GLU A 83 1.41 -5.63 -21.63
C GLU A 83 0.46 -4.71 -22.40
N THR A 84 0.08 -5.08 -23.64
CA THR A 84 -0.85 -4.28 -24.44
C THR A 84 -2.28 -4.30 -23.90
N LEU A 85 -2.57 -5.26 -23.00
CA LEU A 85 -3.87 -5.43 -22.35
C LEU A 85 -3.91 -4.80 -20.94
N MET A 86 -2.86 -4.08 -20.54
CA MET A 86 -2.82 -3.33 -19.29
C MET A 86 -3.29 -1.90 -19.50
N LEU A 87 -4.21 -1.44 -18.65
CA LEU A 87 -4.78 -0.10 -18.69
C LEU A 87 -4.64 0.59 -17.32
N PRO A 88 -4.46 1.93 -17.28
CA PRO A 88 -4.59 2.68 -16.04
C PRO A 88 -5.93 2.41 -15.36
N ASP A 89 -5.95 2.28 -14.05
CA ASP A 89 -7.18 2.02 -13.29
C ASP A 89 -7.43 3.14 -12.26
N TYR A 90 -6.80 3.07 -11.11
CA TYR A 90 -6.95 4.10 -10.07
C TYR A 90 -5.64 4.31 -9.32
N ALA A 91 -5.58 5.37 -8.54
CA ALA A 91 -4.51 5.61 -7.59
C ALA A 91 -5.07 5.88 -6.19
N GLY A 92 -4.30 5.55 -5.17
CA GLY A 92 -4.60 5.85 -3.78
C GLY A 92 -3.38 6.45 -3.09
N ILE A 93 -3.59 7.25 -2.05
CA ILE A 93 -2.52 7.89 -1.31
C ILE A 93 -2.47 7.36 0.13
N ARG A 94 -1.29 6.93 0.57
CA ARG A 94 -1.00 6.57 1.95
C ARG A 94 -0.28 7.74 2.62
N PRO A 95 -0.85 8.33 3.68
CA PRO A 95 -0.13 9.29 4.51
C PRO A 95 0.93 8.56 5.33
N LYS A 96 2.17 9.07 5.33
CA LYS A 96 3.29 8.49 6.06
C LYS A 96 3.99 9.54 6.92
N LEU A 97 4.48 9.15 8.09
CA LEU A 97 5.32 9.99 8.94
C LEU A 97 6.78 10.05 8.47
N GLY A 98 7.21 9.08 7.64
CA GLY A 98 8.55 9.02 7.05
C GLY A 98 8.52 8.44 5.64
N LYS A 99 9.55 8.73 4.82
CA LYS A 99 9.67 8.18 3.47
C LYS A 99 10.20 6.74 3.43
N GLN A 100 10.51 6.15 4.58
CA GLN A 100 10.98 4.78 4.67
C GLN A 100 9.82 3.79 4.68
N GLY A 101 10.03 2.60 4.10
CA GLY A 101 9.01 1.56 4.06
C GLY A 101 8.78 0.91 5.42
N ALA A 102 7.56 0.38 5.64
CA ALA A 102 7.21 -0.38 6.83
C ALA A 102 8.08 -1.65 7.03
N VAL A 103 8.81 -2.08 5.99
CA VAL A 103 9.68 -3.28 6.00
C VAL A 103 11.17 -2.90 6.16
N ALA A 104 11.49 -1.61 6.37
CA ALA A 104 12.86 -1.19 6.59
C ALA A 104 13.37 -1.77 7.92
N GLN A 105 14.14 -2.84 7.85
CA GLN A 105 14.86 -3.36 9.01
C GLN A 105 15.98 -2.37 9.40
N GLY A 106 15.96 -1.88 10.63
CA GLY A 106 17.01 -1.03 11.16
C GLY A 106 16.57 0.38 11.59
N LYS A 107 17.50 1.31 11.69
CA LYS A 107 17.25 2.70 12.09
C LYS A 107 16.33 3.40 11.06
N GLY A 108 15.08 3.66 11.46
CA GLY A 108 14.13 4.39 10.61
C GLY A 108 12.76 3.71 10.45
N PHE A 109 12.54 2.55 11.07
CA PHE A 109 11.18 2.00 11.18
C PHE A 109 10.34 2.95 12.03
N VAL A 110 9.21 3.40 11.46
CA VAL A 110 8.23 4.24 12.16
C VAL A 110 7.00 3.39 12.38
N ASP A 111 6.79 2.98 13.63
CA ASP A 111 5.65 2.17 14.04
C ASP A 111 4.38 3.00 14.19
N PHE A 112 3.26 2.35 14.45
CA PHE A 112 2.00 2.99 14.80
C PHE A 112 2.17 3.81 16.08
N LEU A 113 1.72 5.05 16.06
CA LEU A 113 1.70 5.92 17.23
C LEU A 113 0.30 5.88 17.84
N ILE A 114 0.17 5.23 19.00
CA ILE A 114 -1.09 5.10 19.74
C ILE A 114 -0.84 5.60 21.16
N GLN A 115 -1.28 6.83 21.46
CA GLN A 115 -1.00 7.47 22.75
C GLN A 115 -2.11 8.43 23.17
N LYS A 116 -2.23 8.62 24.52
CA LYS A 116 -3.03 9.73 25.08
C LYS A 116 -2.41 11.05 24.71
N GLU A 117 -3.23 12.04 24.42
CA GLU A 117 -2.78 13.42 24.29
C GLU A 117 -2.75 14.07 25.66
N GLU A 118 -1.59 14.61 26.03
CA GLU A 118 -1.41 15.28 27.33
C GLU A 118 -2.26 16.56 27.41
N GLY A 119 -2.98 16.72 28.52
CA GLY A 119 -3.89 17.84 28.73
C GLY A 119 -5.28 17.68 28.11
N TYR A 120 -5.54 16.59 27.39
CA TYR A 120 -6.84 16.34 26.75
C TYR A 120 -7.43 15.00 27.22
N GLN A 121 -8.35 15.09 28.21
CA GLN A 121 -8.98 13.90 28.77
C GLN A 121 -9.82 13.17 27.70
N GLY A 122 -9.62 11.86 27.58
CA GLY A 122 -10.36 11.00 26.63
C GLY A 122 -9.88 11.11 25.17
N TRP A 123 -8.81 11.84 24.89
CA TRP A 123 -8.26 11.97 23.55
C TRP A 123 -7.11 10.97 23.34
N ILE A 124 -7.25 10.14 22.33
CA ILE A 124 -6.22 9.18 21.89
C ILE A 124 -5.83 9.50 20.45
N ASN A 125 -4.55 9.71 20.21
CA ASN A 125 -4.01 9.83 18.87
C ASN A 125 -3.71 8.46 18.29
N LEU A 126 -4.19 8.21 17.06
CA LEU A 126 -3.92 7.05 16.24
C LEU A 126 -3.24 7.52 14.95
N LEU A 127 -1.91 7.55 14.95
CA LEU A 127 -1.14 8.09 13.83
C LEU A 127 -0.31 6.98 13.17
N ASN A 128 0.00 7.18 11.88
CA ASN A 128 0.79 6.25 11.08
C ASN A 128 0.18 4.82 11.02
N ILE A 129 -1.14 4.71 11.12
CA ILE A 129 -1.84 3.42 10.97
C ILE A 129 -1.92 3.11 9.48
N GLU A 130 -0.95 2.36 8.99
CA GLU A 130 -0.90 1.82 7.62
C GLU A 130 -1.00 0.28 7.64
N SER A 131 -0.55 -0.42 6.61
CA SER A 131 -0.53 -1.89 6.63
C SER A 131 0.42 -2.40 7.73
N PRO A 132 -0.03 -3.33 8.62
CA PRO A 132 -1.26 -4.10 8.61
C PRO A 132 -2.37 -3.57 9.55
N GLY A 133 -2.66 -2.28 9.57
CA GLY A 133 -3.59 -1.63 10.50
C GLY A 133 -4.98 -2.27 10.53
N LEU A 134 -5.55 -2.63 9.37
CA LEU A 134 -6.86 -3.28 9.31
C LEU A 134 -6.83 -4.66 10.00
N THR A 135 -5.82 -5.46 9.73
CA THR A 135 -5.65 -6.78 10.35
C THR A 135 -5.40 -6.67 11.86
N SER A 136 -4.74 -5.58 12.30
CA SER A 136 -4.44 -5.31 13.71
C SER A 136 -5.54 -4.54 14.44
N SER A 137 -6.65 -4.19 13.77
CA SER A 137 -7.65 -3.24 14.29
C SER A 137 -8.23 -3.63 15.63
N LEU A 138 -8.47 -4.93 15.88
CA LEU A 138 -8.97 -5.41 17.16
C LEU A 138 -7.96 -5.24 18.29
N ALA A 139 -6.68 -5.51 18.04
CA ALA A 139 -5.61 -5.27 19.01
C ALA A 139 -5.40 -3.78 19.28
N ILE A 140 -5.52 -2.93 18.24
CA ILE A 140 -5.48 -1.47 18.36
C ILE A 140 -6.64 -0.98 19.24
N ALA A 141 -7.86 -1.48 19.00
CA ALA A 141 -9.04 -1.14 19.79
C ALA A 141 -8.86 -1.52 21.27
N GLU A 142 -8.31 -2.70 21.55
CA GLU A 142 -8.02 -3.11 22.92
C GLU A 142 -6.99 -2.20 23.60
N LYS A 143 -5.92 -1.83 22.88
CA LYS A 143 -4.93 -0.87 23.38
C LYS A 143 -5.56 0.49 23.67
N VAL A 144 -6.43 1.01 22.79
CA VAL A 144 -7.17 2.26 23.00
C VAL A 144 -8.05 2.17 24.24
N ARG A 145 -8.78 1.06 24.40
CA ARG A 145 -9.61 0.80 25.59
C ARG A 145 -8.77 0.86 26.88
N MET A 146 -7.63 0.18 26.89
CA MET A 146 -6.71 0.21 28.05
C MET A 146 -6.23 1.64 28.35
N LEU A 147 -5.85 2.41 27.34
CA LEU A 147 -5.38 3.79 27.52
C LEU A 147 -6.49 4.74 28.01
N LEU A 148 -7.75 4.49 27.65
CA LEU A 148 -8.87 5.34 28.08
C LEU A 148 -9.28 5.09 29.52
N TYR A 149 -9.24 3.82 29.98
CA TYR A 149 -9.85 3.39 31.25
C TYR A 149 -8.84 2.97 32.33
N THR A 150 -7.55 3.13 32.06
CA THR A 150 -6.46 3.05 33.07
C THR A 150 -5.84 4.41 33.30
#